data_158a2cc0cd28b59e039adafc7a9244ae
#
_entry.id   158a2cc0cd28b59e039adafc7a9244ae
#
_cell.length_a   1.000
_cell.length_b   1.000
_cell.length_c   1.000
_cell.angle_alpha   90.00
_cell.angle_beta   90.00
_cell.angle_gamma   90.00
#
_symmetry.space_group_name_H-M   'P 1'
#
loop_
_entity.id
_entity.type
_entity.pdbx_description
1 polymer ?
#
loop_
_entity_poly.entity_id
_entity_poly.type
_entity_poly.pdbx_seq_one_letter_code
_entity_poly.pdbx_strand_id
1 'polypeptide(L)'
;MRELSHGICLLQPQDYRRMPWKNGLGMTTEIAVFPVDAGLNGKPFDWRVSLAEIETTCEFSLFPGYDRSILLSEGAGMELSFDSAPPQRIEQRYQPFNFKGEWQTHCRLLDGPVRDFNVISVRAKLTHACEVVTSLSSINWQPNSGVLLIHCLAG
;
A
#
# COMPACT_ATOMS: atom_id res chain seq x y z
N MET A 1 14.32 6.62 -10.89
CA MET A 1 13.49 5.75 -11.77
C MET A 1 14.16 5.65 -13.13
N ARG A 2 14.41 4.43 -13.60
CA ARG A 2 15.07 4.18 -14.90
C ARG A 2 14.06 3.53 -15.84
N GLU A 3 13.77 4.20 -16.96
CA GLU A 3 13.01 3.58 -18.06
C GLU A 3 13.90 2.56 -18.78
N LEU A 4 13.43 1.34 -18.94
CA LEU A 4 14.17 0.25 -19.58
C LEU A 4 13.81 0.17 -21.08
N SER A 5 12.56 -0.08 -21.42
CA SER A 5 12.02 -0.08 -22.79
C SER A 5 10.51 -0.35 -22.75
N HIS A 6 9.79 0.00 -23.80
CA HIS A 6 8.37 -0.36 -23.99
C HIS A 6 7.46 -0.01 -22.80
N GLY A 7 7.70 1.13 -22.15
CA GLY A 7 6.92 1.58 -20.99
C GLY A 7 7.22 0.83 -19.69
N ILE A 8 8.32 0.07 -19.62
CA ILE A 8 8.78 -0.58 -18.40
C ILE A 8 9.73 0.35 -17.65
N CYS A 9 9.41 0.63 -16.39
CA CYS A 9 10.24 1.42 -15.50
C CYS A 9 10.76 0.56 -14.34
N LEU A 10 12.06 0.60 -14.09
CA LEU A 10 12.68 0.01 -12.91
C LEU A 10 12.72 1.05 -11.81
N LEU A 11 12.11 0.73 -10.66
CA LEU A 11 12.21 1.50 -9.42
C LEU A 11 13.20 0.79 -8.49
N GLN A 12 14.12 1.55 -7.93
CA GLN A 12 15.11 1.06 -6.97
C GLN A 12 14.89 1.77 -5.61
N PRO A 13 15.41 1.24 -4.50
CA PRO A 13 15.20 1.84 -3.17
C PRO A 13 15.54 3.33 -3.07
N GLN A 14 16.53 3.81 -3.82
CA GLN A 14 16.88 5.24 -3.88
C GLN A 14 15.85 6.12 -4.60
N ASP A 15 14.93 5.51 -5.36
CA ASP A 15 13.84 6.22 -6.02
C ASP A 15 12.61 6.39 -5.10
N TYR A 16 12.59 5.65 -3.98
CA TYR A 16 11.48 5.67 -3.03
C TYR A 16 11.53 6.92 -2.17
N ARG A 17 10.34 7.41 -1.80
CA ARG A 17 10.21 8.59 -0.98
C ARG A 17 9.79 8.23 0.44
N ARG A 18 10.69 8.46 1.41
CA ARG A 18 10.41 8.24 2.83
C ARG A 18 9.77 9.47 3.46
N MET A 19 8.67 9.28 4.14
CA MET A 19 7.89 10.34 4.77
C MET A 19 7.52 9.92 6.20
N PRO A 20 8.09 10.59 7.23
CA PRO A 20 7.65 10.37 8.61
C PRO A 20 6.20 10.85 8.76
N TRP A 21 5.42 10.15 9.56
CA TRP A 21 4.08 10.59 9.89
C TRP A 21 4.12 11.84 10.77
N LYS A 22 3.15 12.73 10.59
CA LYS A 22 3.07 13.99 11.35
C LYS A 22 2.97 13.78 12.86
N ASN A 23 2.40 12.66 13.31
CA ASN A 23 2.27 12.29 14.71
C ASN A 23 3.47 11.54 15.27
N GLY A 24 4.48 11.23 14.45
CA GLY A 24 5.68 10.49 14.87
C GLY A 24 5.47 9.00 15.15
N LEU A 25 4.28 8.45 14.82
CA LEU A 25 3.90 7.07 15.15
C LEU A 25 4.24 6.05 14.06
N GLY A 26 4.91 6.49 13.00
CA GLY A 26 5.29 5.61 11.89
C GLY A 26 5.98 6.33 10.75
N MET A 27 6.32 5.55 9.75
CA MET A 27 7.00 5.96 8.53
C MET A 27 6.28 5.39 7.31
N THR A 28 6.10 6.19 6.27
CA THR A 28 5.68 5.69 4.95
C THR A 28 6.84 5.78 3.99
N THR A 29 7.14 4.67 3.31
CA THR A 29 8.04 4.62 2.16
C THR A 29 7.19 4.47 0.91
N GLU A 30 7.00 5.55 0.17
CA GLU A 30 6.26 5.55 -1.09
C GLU A 30 7.14 4.94 -2.18
N ILE A 31 6.65 3.86 -2.78
CA ILE A 31 7.31 3.13 -3.86
C ILE A 31 7.00 3.78 -5.19
N ALA A 32 5.71 4.05 -5.43
CA ALA A 32 5.22 4.68 -6.64
C ALA A 32 3.90 5.40 -6.38
N VAL A 33 3.67 6.47 -7.14
CA VAL A 33 2.45 7.28 -7.10
C VAL A 33 2.15 7.84 -8.49
N PHE A 34 0.88 8.00 -8.82
CA PHE A 34 0.48 8.63 -10.07
C PHE A 34 -0.65 9.67 -9.83
N PRO A 35 -0.53 10.87 -10.41
CA PRO A 35 0.63 11.41 -11.13
C PRO A 35 1.89 11.45 -10.26
N VAL A 36 3.07 11.43 -10.87
CA VAL A 36 4.38 11.31 -10.18
C VAL A 36 4.63 12.43 -9.15
N ASP A 37 4.04 13.59 -9.37
CA ASP A 37 4.13 14.75 -8.47
C ASP A 37 2.99 14.80 -7.43
N ALA A 38 2.10 13.81 -7.42
CA ALA A 38 1.01 13.73 -6.46
C ALA A 38 1.53 13.51 -5.03
N GLY A 39 0.74 13.96 -4.06
CA GLY A 39 1.16 13.96 -2.66
C GLY A 39 2.15 15.06 -2.29
N LEU A 40 2.85 15.67 -3.25
CA LEU A 40 3.61 16.88 -3.05
C LEU A 40 2.64 18.08 -2.99
N ASN A 41 2.78 18.90 -1.96
CA ASN A 41 1.91 20.09 -1.77
C ASN A 41 0.40 19.78 -1.68
N GLY A 42 0.04 18.56 -1.22
CA GLY A 42 -1.36 18.18 -1.05
C GLY A 42 -2.12 17.83 -2.34
N LYS A 43 -1.42 17.69 -3.48
CA LYS A 43 -2.06 17.27 -4.73
C LYS A 43 -2.67 15.87 -4.59
N PRO A 44 -3.90 15.63 -5.09
CA PRO A 44 -4.50 14.32 -5.09
C PRO A 44 -3.75 13.37 -6.01
N PHE A 45 -3.78 12.08 -5.69
CA PHE A 45 -3.22 11.02 -6.53
C PHE A 45 -4.35 10.13 -7.07
N ASP A 46 -4.12 9.50 -8.20
CA ASP A 46 -5.02 8.50 -8.76
C ASP A 46 -4.75 7.13 -8.15
N TRP A 47 -3.48 6.78 -7.93
CA TRP A 47 -3.08 5.61 -7.18
C TRP A 47 -1.72 5.80 -6.51
N ARG A 48 -1.50 5.05 -5.43
CA ARG A 48 -0.25 5.06 -4.67
C ARG A 48 0.05 3.66 -4.14
N VAL A 49 1.32 3.27 -4.21
CA VAL A 49 1.85 2.04 -3.61
C VAL A 49 2.94 2.43 -2.62
N SER A 50 2.86 1.88 -1.41
CA SER A 50 3.77 2.23 -0.33
C SER A 50 3.95 1.10 0.67
N LEU A 51 5.07 1.16 1.41
CA LEU A 51 5.29 0.42 2.65
C LEU A 51 5.04 1.38 3.82
N ALA A 52 4.39 0.91 4.88
CA ALA A 52 4.28 1.64 6.13
C ALA A 52 4.95 0.85 7.27
N GLU A 53 5.73 1.55 8.06
CA GLU A 53 6.31 1.05 9.31
C GLU A 53 5.49 1.66 10.46
N ILE A 54 4.81 0.80 11.23
CA ILE A 54 3.91 1.20 12.31
C ILE A 54 4.55 0.75 13.62
N GLU A 55 4.93 1.71 14.45
CA GLU A 55 5.66 1.45 15.70
C GLU A 55 4.74 1.30 16.91
N THR A 56 3.52 1.84 16.81
CA THR A 56 2.55 1.79 17.89
C THR A 56 1.12 1.84 17.36
N THR A 57 0.16 1.48 18.20
CA THR A 57 -1.28 1.63 17.92
C THR A 57 -1.62 3.04 17.48
N CYS A 58 -2.36 3.19 16.39
CA CYS A 58 -2.64 4.49 15.77
C CYS A 58 -3.92 4.48 14.93
N GLU A 59 -4.38 5.68 14.57
CA GLU A 59 -5.42 5.88 13.57
C GLU A 59 -4.79 5.96 12.17
N PHE A 60 -5.44 5.35 11.19
CA PHE A 60 -5.07 5.50 9.79
C PHE A 60 -5.67 6.78 9.21
N SER A 61 -4.94 7.38 8.27
CA SER A 61 -5.45 8.52 7.51
C SER A 61 -6.67 8.12 6.68
N LEU A 62 -7.66 9.00 6.63
CA LEU A 62 -8.85 8.87 5.78
C LEU A 62 -8.51 9.22 4.33
N PHE A 63 -9.07 8.42 3.42
CA PHE A 63 -9.00 8.64 1.97
C PHE A 63 -10.39 8.50 1.35
N PRO A 64 -11.28 9.51 1.54
CA PRO A 64 -12.64 9.43 0.99
C PRO A 64 -12.63 9.26 -0.53
N GLY A 65 -13.42 8.30 -1.03
CA GLY A 65 -13.50 7.99 -2.45
C GLY A 65 -12.39 7.07 -2.99
N TYR A 66 -11.54 6.53 -2.11
CA TYR A 66 -10.50 5.59 -2.50
C TYR A 66 -10.79 4.18 -2.00
N ASP A 67 -10.32 3.19 -2.74
CA ASP A 67 -10.22 1.81 -2.28
C ASP A 67 -8.79 1.53 -1.83
N ARG A 68 -8.64 0.68 -0.81
CA ARG A 68 -7.36 0.31 -0.23
C ARG A 68 -7.21 -1.20 -0.18
N SER A 69 -5.99 -1.67 -0.47
CA SER A 69 -5.53 -3.01 -0.12
C SER A 69 -4.33 -2.90 0.81
N ILE A 70 -4.33 -3.69 1.87
CA ILE A 70 -3.22 -3.77 2.82
C ILE A 70 -2.81 -5.23 3.00
N LEU A 71 -1.53 -5.50 3.15
CA LEU A 71 -1.03 -6.80 3.57
C LEU A 71 0.13 -6.63 4.55
N LEU A 72 0.20 -7.52 5.52
CA LEU A 72 1.30 -7.60 6.45
C LEU A 72 2.54 -8.15 5.73
N SER A 73 3.66 -7.42 5.77
CA SER A 73 4.95 -7.90 5.27
C SER A 73 5.89 -8.35 6.38
N GLU A 74 5.89 -7.65 7.52
CA GLU A 74 6.73 -7.98 8.68
C GLU A 74 5.98 -7.72 9.99
N GLY A 75 6.40 -8.40 11.06
CA GLY A 75 5.81 -8.29 12.40
C GLY A 75 4.84 -9.41 12.73
N ALA A 76 4.25 -9.35 13.92
CA ALA A 76 3.33 -10.37 14.45
C ALA A 76 1.89 -10.18 14.02
N GLY A 77 1.55 -8.97 13.52
CA GLY A 77 0.22 -8.66 13.04
C GLY A 77 -0.43 -7.46 13.70
N MET A 78 -1.60 -7.14 13.20
CA MET A 78 -2.41 -6.01 13.65
C MET A 78 -3.89 -6.34 13.57
N GLU A 79 -4.69 -5.62 14.35
CA GLU A 79 -6.14 -5.64 14.27
C GLU A 79 -6.61 -4.27 13.81
N LEU A 80 -7.39 -4.27 12.74
CA LEU A 80 -8.04 -3.07 12.22
C LEU A 80 -9.49 -3.06 12.68
N SER A 81 -9.87 -2.04 13.43
CA SER A 81 -11.26 -1.77 13.82
C SER A 81 -11.80 -0.63 12.97
N PHE A 82 -13.03 -0.78 12.52
CA PHE A 82 -13.69 0.15 11.61
C PHE A 82 -14.97 0.70 12.26
N ASP A 83 -15.35 1.93 11.88
CA ASP A 83 -16.65 2.52 12.24
C ASP A 83 -17.81 1.88 11.47
N SER A 84 -17.56 1.35 10.28
CA SER A 84 -18.57 0.95 9.30
C SER A 84 -18.47 -0.52 8.87
N ALA A 85 -17.61 -1.32 9.52
CA ALA A 85 -17.42 -2.73 9.21
C ALA A 85 -16.91 -3.51 10.43
N PRO A 86 -17.08 -4.84 10.47
CA PRO A 86 -16.49 -5.69 11.51
C PRO A 86 -14.96 -5.55 11.57
N PRO A 87 -14.36 -5.70 12.76
CA PRO A 87 -12.90 -5.67 12.90
C PRO A 87 -12.25 -6.83 12.14
N GLN A 88 -11.05 -6.59 11.66
CA GLN A 88 -10.25 -7.56 10.93
C GLN A 88 -8.88 -7.74 11.57
N ARG A 89 -8.53 -8.98 11.88
CA ARG A 89 -7.16 -9.33 12.30
C ARG A 89 -6.34 -9.71 11.07
N ILE A 90 -5.17 -9.12 10.96
CA ILE A 90 -4.19 -9.35 9.89
C ILE A 90 -2.94 -9.92 10.55
N GLU A 91 -2.85 -11.25 10.61
CA GLU A 91 -1.76 -12.01 11.24
C GLU A 91 -0.99 -12.84 10.22
N GLN A 92 -1.66 -13.21 9.12
CA GLN A 92 -1.01 -13.95 8.05
C GLN A 92 -0.30 -12.97 7.12
N ARG A 93 1.02 -13.15 6.99
CA ARG A 93 1.83 -12.35 6.04
C ARG A 93 1.41 -12.63 4.61
N TYR A 94 1.51 -11.61 3.80
CA TYR A 94 1.29 -11.66 2.35
C TYR A 94 -0.14 -12.03 1.94
N GLN A 95 -1.10 -11.85 2.84
CA GLN A 95 -2.52 -11.99 2.52
C GLN A 95 -3.18 -10.62 2.40
N PRO A 96 -3.59 -10.19 1.19
CA PRO A 96 -4.23 -8.90 1.00
C PRO A 96 -5.60 -8.84 1.68
N PHE A 97 -5.87 -7.70 2.33
CA PHE A 97 -7.18 -7.33 2.86
C PHE A 97 -7.62 -6.01 2.22
N ASN A 98 -8.86 -5.98 1.70
CA ASN A 98 -9.41 -4.83 0.99
C ASN A 98 -10.42 -4.09 1.85
N PHE A 99 -10.37 -2.77 1.88
CA PHE A 99 -11.31 -1.92 2.61
C PHE A 99 -11.44 -0.54 1.96
N LYS A 100 -12.46 0.22 2.38
CA LYS A 100 -12.71 1.56 1.85
C LYS A 100 -11.90 2.60 2.58
N GLY A 101 -11.31 3.51 1.84
CA GLY A 101 -10.46 4.57 2.38
C GLY A 101 -11.20 5.56 3.29
N GLU A 102 -12.51 5.69 3.14
CA GLU A 102 -13.38 6.51 3.98
C GLU A 102 -13.74 5.88 5.34
N TRP A 103 -13.49 4.58 5.55
CA TRP A 103 -13.73 3.96 6.84
C TRP A 103 -12.74 4.49 7.88
N GLN A 104 -13.25 5.03 8.98
CA GLN A 104 -12.40 5.41 10.10
C GLN A 104 -11.78 4.14 10.67
N THR A 105 -10.46 4.05 10.59
CA THR A 105 -9.73 2.82 10.85
C THR A 105 -8.76 3.02 12.00
N HIS A 106 -8.97 2.28 13.08
CA HIS A 106 -8.06 2.20 14.21
C HIS A 106 -7.21 0.94 14.09
N CYS A 107 -5.89 1.09 14.09
CA CYS A 107 -4.91 0.01 14.01
C CYS A 107 -4.34 -0.28 15.40
N ARG A 108 -4.57 -1.48 15.94
CA ARG A 108 -3.97 -1.99 17.16
C ARG A 108 -2.93 -3.05 16.83
N LEU A 109 -1.70 -2.86 17.26
CA LEU A 109 -0.64 -3.85 17.09
C LEU A 109 -0.88 -5.04 18.02
N LEU A 110 -0.60 -6.26 17.55
CA LEU A 110 -0.78 -7.48 18.34
C LEU A 110 0.44 -7.76 19.21
N ASP A 111 1.64 -7.65 18.62
CA ASP A 111 2.90 -7.80 19.36
C ASP A 111 4.03 -7.09 18.62
N GLY A 112 4.44 -5.92 19.14
CA GLY A 112 5.49 -5.10 18.57
C GLY A 112 5.20 -4.44 17.21
N PRO A 113 6.18 -3.75 16.63
CA PRO A 113 6.05 -3.04 15.37
C PRO A 113 5.73 -3.96 14.19
N VAL A 114 5.03 -3.41 13.21
CA VAL A 114 4.71 -4.10 11.96
C VAL A 114 5.14 -3.28 10.76
N ARG A 115 5.34 -3.96 9.63
CA ARG A 115 5.42 -3.34 8.31
C ARG A 115 4.32 -3.89 7.44
N ASP A 116 3.62 -3.00 6.76
CA ASP A 116 2.60 -3.36 5.80
C ASP A 116 2.90 -2.78 4.41
N PHE A 117 2.34 -3.43 3.39
CA PHE A 117 2.33 -2.96 2.02
C PHE A 117 0.92 -2.46 1.70
N ASN A 118 0.82 -1.24 1.17
CA ASN A 118 -0.44 -0.58 0.86
C ASN A 118 -0.56 -0.29 -0.62
N VAL A 119 -1.74 -0.56 -1.19
CA VAL A 119 -2.20 -0.05 -2.48
C VAL A 119 -3.44 0.79 -2.24
N ILE A 120 -3.44 2.01 -2.75
CA ILE A 120 -4.56 2.96 -2.61
C ILE A 120 -4.89 3.51 -3.99
N SER A 121 -6.16 3.47 -4.39
CA SER A 121 -6.59 3.97 -5.70
C SER A 121 -7.93 4.72 -5.64
N VAL A 122 -8.07 5.77 -6.44
CA VAL A 122 -9.31 6.52 -6.56
C VAL A 122 -10.38 5.69 -7.29
N ARG A 123 -11.45 5.35 -6.59
CA ARG A 123 -12.53 4.45 -7.04
C ARG A 123 -13.24 4.95 -8.30
N ALA A 124 -13.38 6.26 -8.46
CA ALA A 124 -14.05 6.85 -9.60
C ALA A 124 -13.30 6.72 -10.94
N LYS A 125 -11.99 6.41 -10.90
CA LYS A 125 -11.15 6.37 -12.10
C LYS A 125 -10.63 4.98 -12.45
N LEU A 126 -10.36 4.16 -11.43
CA LEU A 126 -9.72 2.86 -11.64
C LEU A 126 -10.06 1.86 -10.53
N THR A 127 -9.89 0.60 -10.88
CA THR A 127 -9.96 -0.53 -9.95
C THR A 127 -8.57 -1.13 -9.85
N HIS A 128 -8.13 -1.51 -8.67
CA HIS A 128 -6.89 -2.26 -8.49
C HIS A 128 -7.15 -3.67 -7.97
N ALA A 129 -6.21 -4.56 -8.24
CA ALA A 129 -6.08 -5.85 -7.59
C ALA A 129 -4.67 -5.97 -6.99
N CYS A 130 -4.57 -6.61 -5.84
CA CYS A 130 -3.32 -6.92 -5.19
C CYS A 130 -3.22 -8.43 -5.03
N GLU A 131 -2.23 -9.05 -5.67
CA GLU A 131 -2.00 -10.48 -5.63
C GLU A 131 -0.58 -10.77 -5.16
N VAL A 132 -0.40 -11.84 -4.38
CA VAL A 132 0.91 -12.30 -3.94
C VAL A 132 1.24 -13.61 -4.65
N VAL A 133 2.40 -13.64 -5.29
CA VAL A 133 2.88 -14.80 -6.04
C VAL A 133 4.11 -15.36 -5.33
N THR A 134 4.05 -16.63 -4.92
CA THR A 134 5.10 -17.28 -4.11
C THR A 134 6.05 -18.15 -4.90
N SER A 135 5.71 -18.51 -6.14
CA SER A 135 6.64 -19.17 -7.05
C SER A 135 6.35 -18.75 -8.49
N LEU A 136 7.36 -18.27 -9.19
CA LEU A 136 7.25 -17.77 -10.55
C LEU A 136 8.05 -18.64 -11.51
N SER A 137 7.35 -19.31 -12.42
CA SER A 137 7.96 -19.75 -13.68
C SER A 137 7.83 -18.66 -14.77
N SER A 138 6.69 -17.97 -14.82
CA SER A 138 6.45 -16.80 -15.70
C SER A 138 5.19 -16.06 -15.26
N ILE A 139 5.16 -14.74 -15.44
CA ILE A 139 3.94 -13.93 -15.39
C ILE A 139 3.61 -13.55 -16.83
N ASN A 140 2.42 -13.99 -17.31
CA ASN A 140 1.85 -13.50 -18.55
C ASN A 140 0.83 -12.41 -18.21
N TRP A 141 1.20 -11.17 -18.42
CA TRP A 141 0.31 -10.04 -18.29
C TRP A 141 0.12 -9.36 -19.65
N GLN A 142 -1.14 -9.23 -20.04
CA GLN A 142 -1.50 -8.50 -21.26
C GLN A 142 -2.21 -7.22 -20.87
N PRO A 143 -1.57 -6.06 -21.04
CA PRO A 143 -2.21 -4.79 -20.76
C PRO A 143 -3.23 -4.45 -21.84
N ASN A 144 -4.50 -4.62 -21.54
CA ASN A 144 -5.55 -4.00 -22.36
C ASN A 144 -5.68 -2.51 -22.02
N SER A 145 -5.47 -2.15 -20.77
CA SER A 145 -5.34 -0.78 -20.25
C SER A 145 -4.87 -0.89 -18.80
N GLY A 146 -3.96 -0.04 -18.37
CA GLY A 146 -3.58 0.03 -16.98
C GLY A 146 -2.09 -0.08 -16.70
N VAL A 147 -1.76 -0.24 -15.43
CA VAL A 147 -0.39 -0.34 -14.91
C VAL A 147 -0.25 -1.64 -14.14
N LEU A 148 0.80 -2.40 -14.41
CA LEU A 148 1.26 -3.49 -13.57
C LEU A 148 2.46 -3.02 -12.75
N LEU A 149 2.40 -3.16 -11.44
CA LEU A 149 3.53 -2.95 -10.54
C LEU A 149 3.90 -4.31 -9.93
N ILE A 150 5.17 -4.68 -10.05
CA ILE A 150 5.72 -5.88 -9.41
C ILE A 150 6.70 -5.41 -8.34
N HIS A 151 6.47 -5.86 -7.10
CA HIS A 151 7.34 -5.54 -5.97
C HIS A 151 7.79 -6.83 -5.28
N CYS A 152 9.10 -6.94 -5.02
CA CYS A 152 9.65 -8.06 -4.27
C CYS A 152 9.45 -7.80 -2.78
N LEU A 153 8.62 -8.61 -2.12
CA LEU A 153 8.32 -8.50 -0.69
C LEU A 153 9.35 -9.26 0.18
N ALA A 154 9.93 -10.32 -0.38
CA ALA A 154 10.94 -11.14 0.29
C ALA A 154 11.85 -11.79 -0.76
N GLY A 155 13.15 -11.84 -0.48
CA GLY A 155 14.15 -12.44 -1.38
C GLY A 155 15.56 -12.35 -0.79
#